data_2469da44fa1e60cb754f74aa1a5e2597
#
_entry.id   2469da44fa1e60cb754f74aa1a5e2597
#
_cell.length_a   1.000
_cell.length_b   1.000
_cell.length_c   1.000
_cell.angle_alpha   90.00
_cell.angle_beta   90.00
_cell.angle_gamma   90.00
#
_symmetry.space_group_name_H-M   'P 1'
#
loop_
_entity.id
_entity.type
_entity.pdbx_description
1 polymer ?
#
loop_
_entity_poly.entity_id
_entity_poly.type
_entity_poly.pdbx_seq_one_letter_code
_entity_poly.pdbx_strand_id
1 'polypeptide(L)'
;MKALDDTFAALSDPTRRAILARLALGEATATELAEPFDISQPAISRHLRVLEEASLIRRQWQGKHHVCRLDPRALREADEWFEFYRRFWTDALDPARRVYREKGKTLPWQK
;
A
#
# COMPACT_ATOMS: atom_id res chain seq x y z
N MET A 1 -2.31 3.60 17.37
CA MET A 1 -3.29 4.25 16.50
C MET A 1 -3.99 3.19 15.66
N LYS A 2 -5.30 3.13 15.79
CA LYS A 2 -6.09 2.06 15.18
C LYS A 2 -5.97 2.02 13.66
N ALA A 3 -6.00 3.17 13.01
CA ALA A 3 -5.92 3.23 11.55
C ALA A 3 -4.59 2.69 11.02
N LEU A 4 -3.49 3.01 11.69
CA LEU A 4 -2.17 2.52 11.31
C LEU A 4 -2.07 1.02 11.55
N ASP A 5 -2.61 0.55 12.68
CA ASP A 5 -2.62 -0.88 12.99
C ASP A 5 -3.41 -1.67 11.96
N ASP A 6 -4.56 -1.16 11.55
CA ASP A 6 -5.38 -1.80 10.52
C ASP A 6 -4.64 -1.86 9.17
N THR A 7 -3.90 -0.81 8.84
CA THR A 7 -3.09 -0.78 7.63
C THR A 7 -2.04 -1.89 7.65
N PHE A 8 -1.26 -1.97 8.72
CA PHE A 8 -0.23 -3.00 8.83
C PHE A 8 -0.80 -4.41 8.87
N ALA A 9 -1.92 -4.60 9.56
CA ALA A 9 -2.59 -5.88 9.58
C ALA A 9 -3.04 -6.31 8.18
N ALA A 10 -3.63 -5.38 7.41
CA ALA A 10 -4.05 -5.66 6.05
C ALA A 10 -2.86 -5.99 5.15
N LEU A 11 -1.72 -5.33 5.35
CA LEU A 11 -0.51 -5.54 4.55
C LEU A 11 0.28 -6.78 4.96
N SER A 12 -0.13 -7.47 6.02
CA SER A 12 0.59 -8.66 6.49
C SER A 12 0.39 -9.90 5.62
N ASP A 13 -0.54 -9.85 4.67
CA ASP A 13 -0.85 -10.98 3.79
C ASP A 13 -0.29 -10.73 2.38
N PRO A 14 0.44 -11.70 1.79
CA PRO A 14 1.03 -11.51 0.46
C PRO A 14 -0.01 -11.34 -0.66
N THR A 15 -1.15 -12.02 -0.57
CA THR A 15 -2.20 -11.86 -1.58
C THR A 15 -2.76 -10.44 -1.56
N ARG A 16 -2.98 -9.89 -0.37
CA ARG A 16 -3.48 -8.52 -0.26
C ARG A 16 -2.45 -7.51 -0.78
N ARG A 17 -1.16 -7.73 -0.51
CA ARG A 17 -0.10 -6.86 -1.08
C ARG A 17 -0.09 -6.92 -2.61
N ALA A 18 -0.30 -8.11 -3.18
CA ALA A 18 -0.33 -8.28 -4.64
C ALA A 18 -1.56 -7.57 -5.24
N ILE A 19 -2.70 -7.64 -4.57
CA ILE A 19 -3.90 -6.93 -5.01
C ILE A 19 -3.64 -5.41 -5.04
N LEU A 20 -3.03 -4.87 -3.99
CA LEU A 20 -2.72 -3.44 -3.95
C LEU A 20 -1.74 -3.05 -5.05
N ALA A 21 -0.73 -3.87 -5.31
CA ALA A 21 0.23 -3.61 -6.37
C ALA A 21 -0.47 -3.54 -7.74
N ARG A 22 -1.43 -4.44 -7.97
CA ARG A 22 -2.21 -4.41 -9.20
C ARG A 22 -3.04 -3.14 -9.30
N LEU A 23 -3.67 -2.72 -8.21
CA LEU A 23 -4.52 -1.52 -8.19
C LEU A 23 -3.70 -0.23 -8.30
N ALA A 24 -2.43 -0.26 -7.96
CA ALA A 24 -1.55 0.89 -8.20
C ALA A 24 -1.35 1.17 -9.69
N LEU A 25 -1.60 0.19 -10.55
CA LEU A 25 -1.52 0.35 -12.00
C LEU A 25 -2.83 0.87 -12.60
N GLY A 26 -3.92 0.84 -11.84
CA GLY A 26 -5.23 1.29 -12.29
C GLY A 26 -6.34 0.46 -11.68
N GLU A 27 -7.57 0.95 -11.77
CA GLU A 27 -8.73 0.24 -11.23
C GLU A 27 -8.92 -1.12 -11.89
N ALA A 28 -9.58 -2.02 -11.18
CA ALA A 28 -9.88 -3.36 -11.67
C ALA A 28 -11.14 -3.88 -11.00
N THR A 29 -11.84 -4.79 -11.69
CA THR A 29 -12.99 -5.46 -11.10
C THR A 29 -12.51 -6.55 -10.14
N ALA A 30 -13.39 -6.97 -9.23
CA ALA A 30 -13.07 -8.07 -8.33
C ALA A 30 -12.71 -9.34 -9.10
N THR A 31 -13.40 -9.59 -10.23
CA THR A 31 -13.10 -10.75 -11.08
C THR A 31 -11.69 -10.67 -11.67
N GLU A 32 -11.32 -9.50 -12.18
CA GLU A 32 -9.96 -9.30 -12.71
C GLU A 32 -8.88 -9.49 -11.64
N LEU A 33 -9.18 -9.03 -10.43
CA LEU A 33 -8.24 -9.19 -9.33
C LEU A 33 -8.07 -10.64 -8.89
N ALA A 34 -9.11 -11.46 -9.05
CA ALA A 34 -9.06 -12.87 -8.68
C ALA A 34 -8.27 -13.72 -9.67
N GLU A 35 -8.19 -13.33 -10.94
CA GLU A 35 -7.62 -14.16 -12.01
C GLU A 35 -6.20 -14.67 -11.74
N PRO A 36 -5.25 -13.83 -11.27
CA PRO A 36 -3.88 -14.32 -11.09
C PRO A 36 -3.69 -15.20 -9.86
N PHE A 37 -4.72 -15.37 -9.03
CA PHE A 37 -4.63 -16.15 -7.80
C PHE A 37 -5.41 -17.45 -7.92
N ASP A 38 -4.84 -18.53 -7.41
CA ASP A 38 -5.52 -19.83 -7.37
C ASP A 38 -6.27 -19.95 -6.04
N ILE A 39 -7.24 -19.07 -5.84
CA ILE A 39 -8.08 -19.05 -4.63
C ILE A 39 -9.54 -18.84 -5.02
N SER A 40 -10.42 -19.20 -4.10
CA SER A 40 -11.86 -19.10 -4.34
C SER A 40 -12.37 -17.68 -4.36
N GLN A 41 -13.53 -17.45 -4.97
CA GLN A 41 -14.20 -16.15 -4.95
C GLN A 41 -14.49 -15.67 -3.52
N PRO A 42 -14.97 -16.53 -2.59
CA PRO A 42 -15.12 -16.09 -1.20
C PRO A 42 -13.82 -15.64 -0.55
N ALA A 43 -12.69 -16.26 -0.90
CA ALA A 43 -11.39 -15.86 -0.36
C ALA A 43 -10.98 -14.48 -0.87
N ILE A 44 -11.15 -14.22 -2.17
CA ILE A 44 -10.90 -12.91 -2.76
C ILE A 44 -11.80 -11.86 -2.09
N SER A 45 -13.08 -12.17 -1.92
CA SER A 45 -14.02 -11.24 -1.28
C SER A 45 -13.58 -10.87 0.13
N ARG A 46 -13.05 -11.82 0.88
CA ARG A 46 -12.54 -11.54 2.24
C ARG A 46 -11.33 -10.63 2.21
N HIS A 47 -10.39 -10.87 1.29
CA HIS A 47 -9.22 -10.01 1.14
C HIS A 47 -9.62 -8.59 0.78
N LEU A 48 -10.57 -8.44 -0.15
CA LEU A 48 -11.06 -7.12 -0.54
C LEU A 48 -11.75 -6.41 0.62
N ARG A 49 -12.49 -7.15 1.44
CA ARG A 49 -13.16 -6.58 2.62
C ARG A 49 -12.13 -6.07 3.63
N VAL A 50 -11.09 -6.85 3.90
CA VAL A 50 -10.03 -6.44 4.82
C VAL A 50 -9.36 -5.16 4.32
N LEU A 51 -9.04 -5.10 3.03
CA LEU A 51 -8.43 -3.92 2.43
C LEU A 51 -9.35 -2.70 2.49
N GLU A 52 -10.64 -2.90 2.25
CA GLU A 52 -11.62 -1.82 2.30
C GLU A 52 -11.79 -1.29 3.72
N GLU A 53 -11.89 -2.19 4.70
CA GLU A 53 -12.02 -1.81 6.10
C GLU A 53 -10.79 -1.07 6.62
N ALA A 54 -9.62 -1.35 6.07
CA ALA A 54 -8.39 -0.64 6.40
C ALA A 54 -8.24 0.66 5.60
N SER A 55 -9.21 1.02 4.79
CA SER A 55 -9.21 2.23 3.95
C SER A 55 -8.09 2.25 2.92
N LEU A 56 -7.66 1.07 2.48
CA LEU A 56 -6.62 0.92 1.46
C LEU A 56 -7.20 0.87 0.05
N ILE A 57 -8.47 0.50 -0.07
CA ILE A 57 -9.18 0.48 -1.35
C ILE A 57 -10.59 1.04 -1.18
N ARG A 58 -11.17 1.45 -2.29
CA ARG A 58 -12.58 1.79 -2.40
C ARG A 58 -13.21 0.87 -3.40
N ARG A 59 -14.45 0.48 -3.14
CA ARG A 59 -15.21 -0.37 -4.04
C ARG A 59 -16.50 0.33 -4.43
N GLN A 60 -16.83 0.30 -5.71
CA GLN A 60 -18.07 0.90 -6.23
C GLN A 60 -18.68 -0.03 -7.27
N TRP A 61 -20.00 -0.10 -7.28
CA TRP A 61 -20.73 -0.78 -8.34
C TRP A 61 -20.76 0.09 -9.58
N GLN A 62 -20.41 -0.49 -10.72
CA GLN A 62 -20.60 0.11 -12.04
C GLN A 62 -21.35 -0.90 -12.87
N GLY A 63 -22.66 -0.68 -13.01
CA GLY A 63 -23.54 -1.67 -13.61
C GLY A 63 -23.54 -2.94 -12.80
N LYS A 64 -23.11 -4.06 -13.39
CA LYS A 64 -23.04 -5.36 -12.74
C LYS A 64 -21.67 -5.65 -12.11
N HIS A 65 -20.71 -4.75 -12.30
CA HIS A 65 -19.35 -4.98 -11.89
C HIS A 65 -19.00 -4.21 -10.63
N HIS A 66 -18.27 -4.89 -9.75
CA HIS A 66 -17.72 -4.29 -8.54
C HIS A 66 -16.29 -3.81 -8.85
N VAL A 67 -16.13 -2.50 -9.00
CA VAL A 67 -14.85 -1.91 -9.38
C VAL A 67 -14.09 -1.49 -8.13
N CYS A 68 -12.84 -1.89 -8.05
CA CYS A 68 -11.94 -1.57 -6.95
C CYS A 68 -10.91 -0.54 -7.38
N ARG A 69 -10.62 0.40 -6.48
CA ARG A 69 -9.60 1.43 -6.69
C ARG A 69 -8.72 1.55 -5.47
N LEU A 70 -7.46 1.83 -5.68
CA LEU A 70 -6.55 2.13 -4.58
C LEU A 70 -6.95 3.45 -3.94
N ASP A 71 -7.02 3.46 -2.61
CA ASP A 71 -7.18 4.68 -1.84
C ASP A 71 -5.80 5.00 -1.23
N PRO A 72 -5.15 6.09 -1.65
CA PRO A 72 -3.77 6.33 -1.24
C PRO A 72 -3.59 6.85 0.18
N ARG A 73 -4.68 7.23 0.86
CA ARG A 73 -4.59 7.93 2.15
C ARG A 73 -3.96 7.11 3.25
N ALA A 74 -4.36 5.83 3.38
CA ALA A 74 -3.80 4.97 4.42
C ALA A 74 -2.32 4.68 4.19
N LEU A 75 -1.92 4.49 2.93
CA LEU A 75 -0.50 4.30 2.59
C LEU A 75 0.30 5.56 2.88
N ARG A 76 -0.26 6.74 2.62
CA ARG A 76 0.40 7.99 2.94
C ARG A 76 0.62 8.14 4.45
N GLU A 77 -0.37 7.78 5.26
CA GLU A 77 -0.23 7.81 6.71
C GLU A 77 0.88 6.86 7.18
N ALA A 78 0.96 5.67 6.60
CA ALA A 78 2.03 4.74 6.92
C ALA A 78 3.39 5.30 6.51
N ASP A 79 3.46 5.96 5.36
CA ASP A 79 4.70 6.60 4.90
C ASP A 79 5.14 7.69 5.87
N GLU A 80 4.21 8.48 6.39
CA GLU A 80 4.50 9.52 7.38
C GLU A 80 5.07 8.92 8.66
N TRP A 81 4.56 7.76 9.08
CA TRP A 81 5.11 7.05 10.23
C TRP A 81 6.54 6.61 9.97
N PHE A 82 6.83 6.07 8.78
CA PHE A 82 8.19 5.68 8.40
C PHE A 82 9.13 6.88 8.31
N GLU A 83 8.64 8.07 8.03
CA GLU A 83 9.45 9.27 7.91
C GLU A 83 10.30 9.52 9.15
N PHE A 84 9.75 9.23 10.33
CA PHE A 84 10.48 9.36 11.58
C PHE A 84 11.75 8.50 11.60
N TYR A 85 11.71 7.32 10.97
CA TYR A 85 12.82 6.37 10.97
C TYR A 85 13.70 6.47 9.73
N ARG A 86 13.27 7.21 8.73
CA ARG A 86 13.93 7.22 7.41
C ARG A 86 15.39 7.64 7.51
N ARG A 87 15.70 8.67 8.30
CA ARG A 87 17.07 9.11 8.52
C ARG A 87 17.91 8.00 9.09
N PHE A 88 17.36 7.25 10.05
CA PHE A 88 18.10 6.19 10.72
C PHE A 88 18.59 5.14 9.72
N TRP A 89 17.70 4.60 8.90
CA TRP A 89 18.15 3.57 7.96
C TRP A 89 18.95 4.13 6.80
N THR A 90 18.71 5.35 6.39
CA THR A 90 19.50 5.99 5.34
C THR A 90 20.95 6.13 5.81
N ASP A 91 21.16 6.59 7.03
CA ASP A 91 22.50 6.73 7.58
C ASP A 91 23.18 5.38 7.81
N ALA A 92 22.43 4.39 8.30
CA ALA A 92 22.98 3.08 8.65
C ALA A 92 23.26 2.22 7.41
N LEU A 93 22.40 2.29 6.41
CA LEU A 93 22.45 1.38 5.26
C LEU A 93 22.94 2.04 3.98
N ASP A 94 23.07 3.37 3.97
CA ASP A 94 23.50 4.10 2.80
C ASP A 94 24.42 5.26 3.21
N PRO A 95 25.68 4.98 3.52
CA PRO A 95 26.65 6.00 3.96
C PRO A 95 26.83 7.15 2.96
N ALA A 96 26.69 6.89 1.67
CA ALA A 96 26.82 7.93 0.66
C ALA A 96 25.74 9.01 0.83
N ARG A 97 24.52 8.61 1.18
CA ARG A 97 23.44 9.55 1.45
C ARG A 97 23.71 10.38 2.71
N ARG A 98 24.30 9.75 3.74
CA ARG A 98 24.66 10.46 4.95
C ARG A 98 25.68 11.55 4.68
N VAL A 99 26.74 11.24 3.93
CA VAL A 99 27.76 12.21 3.56
C VAL A 99 27.17 13.36 2.79
N TYR A 100 26.29 13.05 1.84
CA TYR A 100 25.63 14.07 1.04
C TYR A 100 24.79 15.02 1.89
N ARG A 101 24.08 14.47 2.86
CA ARG A 101 23.23 15.27 3.76
C ARG A 101 24.08 16.12 4.71
N GLU A 102 25.18 15.59 5.23
CA GLU A 102 26.08 16.33 6.11
C GLU A 102 26.69 17.57 5.45
N LYS A 103 26.80 17.53 4.12
CA LYS A 103 27.27 18.67 3.35
C LYS A 103 26.17 19.71 3.06
N GLY A 104 25.00 19.53 3.68
CA GLY A 104 23.88 20.45 3.51
C GLY A 104 23.16 20.36 2.17
N LYS A 105 23.35 19.25 1.46
CA LYS A 105 22.68 19.02 0.17
C LYS A 105 21.56 18.03 0.31
N THR A 106 20.58 18.12 -0.58
CA THR A 106 19.50 17.15 -0.67
C THR A 106 19.65 16.30 -1.92
N LEU A 107 19.27 15.03 -1.83
CA LEU A 107 19.23 14.17 -3.00
C LEU A 107 18.00 14.54 -3.83
N PRO A 108 18.04 14.28 -5.17
CA PRO A 108 16.95 14.71 -6.06
C PRO A 108 15.55 14.25 -5.65
N TRP A 109 15.45 13.10 -4.96
CA TRP A 109 14.17 12.54 -4.52
C TRP A 109 13.79 12.91 -3.08
N GLN A 110 14.60 13.72 -2.41
CA GLN A 110 14.31 14.22 -1.06
C GLN A 110 13.74 15.63 -1.16
N LYS A 111 12.71 15.88 -0.40
CA LYS A 111 12.12 17.22 -0.31
C LYS A 111 12.09 17.69 1.14
#